data_e1acb70c06ee1b47dc789a1c77188bf8
#
_entry.id   e1acb70c06ee1b47dc789a1c77188bf8
#
_cell.length_a   1.000
_cell.length_b   1.000
_cell.length_c   1.000
_cell.angle_alpha   90.00
_cell.angle_beta   90.00
_cell.angle_gamma   90.00
#
_symmetry.space_group_name_H-M   'P 1'
#
loop_
_entity.id
_entity.type
_entity.pdbx_description
1 polymer ?
#
loop_
_entity_poly.entity_id
_entity_poly.type
_entity_poly.pdbx_seq_one_letter_code
_entity_poly.pdbx_strand_id
1 'polypeptide(L)'
;LNNSKITKLDDLKGKKLALQLDSSAEKALNAKADFKASLGKVLTTSTNLDALNELKMGSVDAVLMDEIVAQYNITKQGGNYKVLEEALAEEEYAVGFLKGNTELRDKVQAQIDAMAKDGTLSKISKEWFGKDVTVSNS
;
A
#
# COMPACT_ATOMS: atom_id res chain seq x y z
N LEU A 1 2.76 -14.70 1.02
CA LEU A 1 2.51 -15.45 2.26
C LEU A 1 3.76 -15.50 3.13
N ASN A 2 3.62 -15.64 4.46
CA ASN A 2 4.74 -15.65 5.41
C ASN A 2 5.79 -16.75 5.13
N ASN A 3 5.38 -17.87 4.56
CA ASN A 3 6.26 -18.98 4.18
C ASN A 3 6.86 -18.83 2.77
N SER A 4 6.57 -17.74 2.07
CA SER A 4 7.14 -17.48 0.75
C SER A 4 8.64 -17.18 0.84
N LYS A 5 9.41 -17.69 -0.14
CA LYS A 5 10.83 -17.39 -0.30
C LYS A 5 11.09 -16.00 -0.92
N ILE A 6 10.04 -15.32 -1.39
CA ILE A 6 10.13 -13.97 -1.95
C ILE A 6 10.41 -13.00 -0.80
N THR A 7 11.55 -12.30 -0.86
CA THR A 7 12.02 -11.36 0.17
C THR A 7 12.28 -9.96 -0.36
N LYS A 8 12.45 -9.83 -1.67
CA LYS A 8 12.73 -8.57 -2.38
C LYS A 8 12.08 -8.55 -3.75
N LEU A 9 12.07 -7.41 -4.41
CA LEU A 9 11.43 -7.24 -5.72
C LEU A 9 12.05 -8.14 -6.80
N ASP A 10 13.37 -8.34 -6.77
CA ASP A 10 14.06 -9.22 -7.73
C ASP A 10 13.58 -10.67 -7.70
N ASP A 11 13.10 -11.15 -6.55
CA ASP A 11 12.58 -12.52 -6.39
C ASP A 11 11.23 -12.72 -7.13
N LEU A 12 10.63 -11.63 -7.59
CA LEU A 12 9.38 -11.66 -8.38
C LEU A 12 9.61 -11.94 -9.87
N LYS A 13 10.86 -11.99 -10.32
CA LYS A 13 11.19 -12.33 -11.70
C LYS A 13 10.61 -13.69 -12.08
N GLY A 14 9.84 -13.72 -13.17
CA GLY A 14 9.12 -14.92 -13.64
C GLY A 14 7.90 -15.32 -12.79
N LYS A 15 7.55 -14.57 -11.74
CA LYS A 15 6.43 -14.84 -10.85
C LYS A 15 5.14 -14.18 -11.33
N LYS A 16 4.02 -14.64 -10.77
CA LYS A 16 2.69 -14.10 -11.05
C LYS A 16 2.35 -13.03 -10.01
N LEU A 17 1.98 -11.85 -10.47
CA LEU A 17 1.61 -10.70 -9.64
C LEU A 17 0.15 -10.35 -9.87
N ALA A 18 -0.64 -10.13 -8.81
CA ALA A 18 -1.98 -9.56 -8.91
C ALA A 18 -1.97 -8.09 -8.46
N LEU A 19 -2.89 -7.30 -9.01
CA LEU A 19 -3.15 -5.92 -8.61
C LEU A 19 -4.57 -5.51 -8.99
N GLN A 20 -5.07 -4.44 -8.36
CA GLN A 20 -6.35 -3.85 -8.73
C GLN A 20 -6.23 -3.04 -10.02
N LEU A 21 -7.18 -3.24 -10.93
CA LEU A 21 -7.31 -2.48 -12.18
C LEU A 21 -7.52 -0.99 -11.88
N ASP A 22 -6.95 -0.12 -12.71
CA ASP A 22 -7.04 1.34 -12.63
C ASP A 22 -6.56 1.97 -11.30
N SER A 23 -5.75 1.23 -10.52
CA SER A 23 -5.18 1.69 -9.25
C SER A 23 -3.86 2.45 -9.42
N SER A 24 -3.42 3.12 -8.34
CA SER A 24 -2.06 3.68 -8.26
C SER A 24 -0.99 2.60 -8.40
N ALA A 25 -1.23 1.40 -7.86
CA ALA A 25 -0.36 0.24 -8.01
C ALA A 25 -0.15 -0.16 -9.48
N GLU A 26 -1.22 -0.16 -10.29
CA GLU A 26 -1.10 -0.43 -11.72
C GLU A 26 -0.29 0.65 -12.45
N LYS A 27 -0.52 1.93 -12.11
CA LYS A 27 0.25 3.05 -12.65
C LYS A 27 1.73 2.93 -12.29
N ALA A 28 2.05 2.61 -11.02
CA ALA A 28 3.41 2.40 -10.56
C ALA A 28 4.10 1.25 -11.30
N LEU A 29 3.40 0.12 -11.52
CA LEU A 29 3.91 -1.00 -12.29
C LEU A 29 4.17 -0.62 -13.75
N ASN A 30 3.25 0.11 -14.37
CA ASN A 30 3.38 0.55 -15.77
C ASN A 30 4.54 1.54 -15.95
N ALA A 31 4.86 2.34 -14.95
CA ALA A 31 6.02 3.23 -14.96
C ALA A 31 7.37 2.50 -14.83
N LYS A 32 7.38 1.24 -14.42
CA LYS A 32 8.57 0.38 -14.26
C LYS A 32 8.57 -0.73 -15.33
N ALA A 33 8.71 -0.35 -16.60
CA ALA A 33 8.54 -1.25 -17.74
C ALA A 33 9.43 -2.50 -17.67
N ASP A 34 10.69 -2.36 -17.29
CA ASP A 34 11.64 -3.47 -17.19
C ASP A 34 11.24 -4.45 -16.08
N PHE A 35 10.82 -3.93 -14.93
CA PHE A 35 10.31 -4.76 -13.85
C PHE A 35 9.04 -5.49 -14.28
N LYS A 36 8.07 -4.79 -14.88
CA LYS A 36 6.85 -5.39 -15.41
C LYS A 36 7.15 -6.50 -16.42
N ALA A 37 8.09 -6.28 -17.34
CA ALA A 37 8.50 -7.25 -18.36
C ALA A 37 9.20 -8.47 -17.75
N SER A 38 9.82 -8.34 -16.58
CA SER A 38 10.46 -9.46 -15.87
C SER A 38 9.48 -10.41 -15.19
N LEU A 39 8.22 -9.99 -14.98
CA LEU A 39 7.18 -10.81 -14.35
C LEU A 39 6.70 -11.92 -15.29
N GLY A 40 6.33 -13.06 -14.73
CA GLY A 40 5.76 -14.18 -15.51
C GLY A 40 4.33 -13.90 -15.96
N LYS A 41 3.53 -13.26 -15.11
CA LYS A 41 2.16 -12.85 -15.42
C LYS A 41 1.70 -11.74 -14.50
N VAL A 42 0.93 -10.80 -15.04
CA VAL A 42 0.17 -9.81 -14.24
C VAL A 42 -1.32 -10.15 -14.36
N LEU A 43 -1.98 -10.29 -13.21
CA LEU A 43 -3.42 -10.50 -13.09
C LEU A 43 -4.05 -9.22 -12.55
N THR A 44 -5.00 -8.65 -13.27
CA THR A 44 -5.79 -7.51 -12.79
C THR A 44 -7.09 -8.00 -12.16
N THR A 45 -7.45 -7.44 -11.03
CA THR A 45 -8.69 -7.76 -10.29
C THR A 45 -9.54 -6.51 -10.11
N SER A 46 -10.82 -6.70 -9.80
CA SER A 46 -11.74 -5.57 -9.57
C SER A 46 -11.46 -4.86 -8.25
N THR A 47 -10.99 -5.59 -7.24
CA THR A 47 -10.69 -5.04 -5.91
C THR A 47 -9.36 -5.56 -5.38
N ASN A 48 -8.78 -4.84 -4.41
CA ASN A 48 -7.61 -5.32 -3.68
C ASN A 48 -7.90 -6.60 -2.88
N LEU A 49 -9.15 -6.77 -2.41
CA LEU A 49 -9.55 -7.98 -1.70
C LEU A 49 -9.55 -9.21 -2.62
N ASP A 50 -10.00 -9.06 -3.86
CA ASP A 50 -9.92 -10.14 -4.86
C ASP A 50 -8.47 -10.53 -5.12
N ALA A 51 -7.55 -9.55 -5.25
CA ALA A 51 -6.13 -9.81 -5.41
C ALA A 51 -5.55 -10.60 -4.23
N LEU A 52 -5.91 -10.26 -2.98
CA LEU A 52 -5.51 -11.02 -1.79
C LEU A 52 -6.09 -12.43 -1.76
N ASN A 53 -7.32 -12.62 -2.23
CA ASN A 53 -7.91 -13.94 -2.36
C ASN A 53 -7.16 -14.81 -3.38
N GLU A 54 -6.76 -14.24 -4.52
CA GLU A 54 -5.91 -14.94 -5.51
C GLU A 54 -4.57 -15.37 -4.91
N LEU A 55 -3.95 -14.52 -4.08
CA LEU A 55 -2.73 -14.87 -3.35
C LEU A 55 -2.97 -15.98 -2.34
N LYS A 56 -4.07 -15.92 -1.60
CA LYS A 56 -4.43 -16.94 -0.59
C LYS A 56 -4.68 -18.29 -1.23
N MET A 57 -5.30 -18.32 -2.40
CA MET A 57 -5.56 -19.55 -3.17
C MET A 57 -4.30 -20.09 -3.91
N GLY A 58 -3.21 -19.32 -3.93
CA GLY A 58 -1.99 -19.71 -4.65
C GLY A 58 -2.05 -19.50 -6.16
N SER A 59 -3.05 -18.79 -6.67
CA SER A 59 -3.17 -18.46 -8.10
C SER A 59 -2.09 -17.49 -8.56
N VAL A 60 -1.62 -16.63 -7.63
CA VAL A 60 -0.51 -15.70 -7.81
C VAL A 60 0.50 -15.82 -6.68
N ASP A 61 1.71 -15.34 -6.91
CA ASP A 61 2.83 -15.41 -5.96
C ASP A 61 2.92 -14.15 -5.08
N ALA A 62 2.43 -13.03 -5.57
CA ALA A 62 2.45 -11.73 -4.88
C ALA A 62 1.27 -10.85 -5.30
N VAL A 63 1.00 -9.83 -4.47
CA VAL A 63 0.06 -8.76 -4.77
C VAL A 63 0.77 -7.42 -4.65
N LEU A 64 0.58 -6.55 -5.64
CA LEU A 64 0.99 -5.16 -5.59
C LEU A 64 -0.22 -4.31 -5.22
N MET A 65 -0.12 -3.60 -4.11
CA MET A 65 -1.15 -2.70 -3.62
C MET A 65 -0.53 -1.63 -2.74
N ASP A 66 -1.32 -0.65 -2.41
CA ASP A 66 -1.01 0.36 -1.43
C ASP A 66 -0.66 -0.26 -0.07
N GLU A 67 0.40 0.22 0.58
CA GLU A 67 0.87 -0.34 1.84
C GLU A 67 -0.15 -0.18 2.96
N ILE A 68 -0.84 0.95 3.05
CA ILE A 68 -1.87 1.21 4.07
C ILE A 68 -3.00 0.20 3.94
N VAL A 69 -3.44 -0.07 2.71
CA VAL A 69 -4.48 -1.08 2.43
C VAL A 69 -3.99 -2.48 2.78
N ALA A 70 -2.73 -2.81 2.47
CA ALA A 70 -2.13 -4.10 2.82
C ALA A 70 -2.08 -4.29 4.34
N GLN A 71 -1.53 -3.32 5.09
CA GLN A 71 -1.41 -3.39 6.55
C GLN A 71 -2.78 -3.49 7.24
N TYR A 72 -3.77 -2.72 6.78
CA TYR A 72 -5.13 -2.80 7.29
C TYR A 72 -5.70 -4.22 7.12
N ASN A 73 -5.60 -4.80 5.94
CA ASN A 73 -6.13 -6.14 5.67
C ASN A 73 -5.39 -7.22 6.49
N ILE A 74 -4.08 -7.12 6.62
CA ILE A 74 -3.28 -8.05 7.44
C ILE A 74 -3.72 -7.97 8.91
N THR A 75 -3.88 -6.77 9.44
CA THR A 75 -4.29 -6.55 10.84
C THR A 75 -5.71 -7.04 11.10
N LYS A 76 -6.65 -6.78 10.19
CA LYS A 76 -8.07 -7.14 10.36
C LYS A 76 -8.37 -8.61 10.08
N GLN A 77 -7.73 -9.21 9.09
CA GLN A 77 -8.02 -10.58 8.65
C GLN A 77 -7.11 -11.64 9.29
N GLY A 78 -6.06 -11.22 10.00
CA GLY A 78 -5.13 -12.14 10.65
C GLY A 78 -4.40 -13.04 9.65
N GLY A 79 -4.17 -12.57 8.42
CA GLY A 79 -3.63 -13.37 7.34
C GLY A 79 -2.14 -13.67 7.51
N ASN A 80 -1.71 -14.82 6.98
CA ASN A 80 -0.31 -15.22 6.88
C ASN A 80 0.41 -14.50 5.73
N TYR A 81 0.29 -13.18 5.68
CA TYR A 81 0.95 -12.35 4.67
C TYR A 81 2.17 -11.65 5.26
N LYS A 82 3.15 -11.36 4.42
CA LYS A 82 4.24 -10.43 4.72
C LYS A 82 4.26 -9.34 3.67
N VAL A 83 4.60 -8.13 4.08
CA VAL A 83 4.91 -7.01 3.20
C VAL A 83 6.42 -7.01 2.99
N LEU A 84 6.86 -6.79 1.74
CA LEU A 84 8.28 -6.63 1.44
C LEU A 84 8.74 -5.26 1.95
N GLU A 85 9.99 -5.16 2.38
CA GLU A 85 10.58 -3.87 2.79
C GLU A 85 10.81 -2.94 1.59
N GLU A 86 11.07 -3.54 0.42
CA GLU A 86 11.24 -2.78 -0.83
C GLU A 86 9.88 -2.37 -1.39
N ALA A 87 9.68 -1.07 -1.60
CA ALA A 87 8.53 -0.51 -2.29
C ALA A 87 8.83 -0.36 -3.80
N LEU A 88 7.82 -0.61 -4.65
CA LEU A 88 7.93 -0.35 -6.08
C LEU A 88 7.88 1.14 -6.40
N ALA A 89 7.10 1.91 -5.63
CA ALA A 89 6.98 3.36 -5.67
C ALA A 89 6.64 3.88 -4.27
N GLU A 90 6.98 5.13 -4.01
CA GLU A 90 6.56 5.85 -2.81
C GLU A 90 5.30 6.65 -3.11
N GLU A 91 4.36 6.67 -2.19
CA GLU A 91 3.10 7.42 -2.27
C GLU A 91 2.84 8.14 -0.95
N GLU A 92 2.17 9.29 -1.05
CA GLU A 92 1.69 10.03 0.11
C GLU A 92 0.18 10.24 0.02
N TYR A 93 -0.50 10.12 1.15
CA TYR A 93 -1.92 10.43 1.27
C TYR A 93 -2.10 11.88 1.69
N ALA A 94 -3.06 12.55 1.09
CA ALA A 94 -3.40 13.91 1.42
C ALA A 94 -4.92 14.10 1.54
N VAL A 95 -5.34 15.09 2.34
CA VAL A 95 -6.74 15.52 2.40
C VAL A 95 -6.97 16.60 1.34
N GLY A 96 -7.87 16.31 0.38
CA GLY A 96 -8.25 17.26 -0.66
C GLY A 96 -9.37 18.19 -0.21
N PHE A 97 -9.28 19.47 -0.62
CA PHE A 97 -10.30 20.49 -0.36
C PHE A 97 -10.76 21.14 -1.66
N LEU A 98 -11.99 21.64 -1.67
CA LEU A 98 -12.48 22.45 -2.77
C LEU A 98 -11.55 23.67 -2.96
N LYS A 99 -11.20 23.97 -4.21
CA LYS A 99 -10.36 25.13 -4.54
C LYS A 99 -10.94 26.41 -3.96
N GLY A 100 -10.13 27.15 -3.20
CA GLY A 100 -10.53 28.36 -2.50
C GLY A 100 -11.02 28.17 -1.07
N ASN A 101 -11.29 26.93 -0.61
CA ASN A 101 -11.67 26.66 0.78
C ASN A 101 -10.43 26.55 1.67
N THR A 102 -9.67 27.66 1.76
CA THR A 102 -8.41 27.74 2.49
C THR A 102 -8.62 27.71 3.99
N GLU A 103 -9.71 28.29 4.48
CA GLU A 103 -10.01 28.33 5.92
C GLU A 103 -10.16 26.95 6.52
N LEU A 104 -10.94 26.07 5.88
CA LEU A 104 -11.11 24.68 6.34
C LEU A 104 -9.82 23.89 6.21
N ARG A 105 -9.10 24.05 5.07
CA ARG A 105 -7.79 23.43 4.87
C ARG A 105 -6.82 23.75 6.00
N ASP A 106 -6.69 25.05 6.33
CA ASP A 106 -5.72 25.50 7.32
C ASP A 106 -6.08 25.04 8.73
N LYS A 107 -7.39 25.00 9.06
CA LYS A 107 -7.87 24.42 10.32
C LYS A 107 -7.55 22.93 10.44
N VAL A 108 -7.78 22.16 9.38
CA VAL A 108 -7.48 20.70 9.36
C VAL A 108 -5.97 20.49 9.44
N GLN A 109 -5.17 21.24 8.66
CA GLN A 109 -3.72 21.14 8.71
C GLN A 109 -3.16 21.43 10.11
N ALA A 110 -3.64 22.48 10.76
CA ALA A 110 -3.20 22.81 12.11
C ALA A 110 -3.49 21.69 13.13
N GLN A 111 -4.62 20.96 12.98
CA GLN A 111 -4.92 19.83 13.84
C GLN A 111 -4.03 18.62 13.52
N ILE A 112 -3.76 18.34 12.25
CA ILE A 112 -2.83 17.27 11.84
C ILE A 112 -1.45 17.55 12.42
N ASP A 113 -0.94 18.78 12.31
CA ASP A 113 0.35 19.20 12.87
C ASP A 113 0.40 19.06 14.41
N ALA A 114 -0.69 19.43 15.08
CA ALA A 114 -0.79 19.26 16.54
C ALA A 114 -0.76 17.79 16.95
N MET A 115 -1.51 16.92 16.25
CA MET A 115 -1.53 15.48 16.49
C MET A 115 -0.20 14.79 16.13
N ALA A 116 0.54 15.33 15.17
CA ALA A 116 1.88 14.85 14.86
C ALA A 116 2.85 15.16 16.02
N LYS A 117 2.78 16.37 16.57
CA LYS A 117 3.64 16.81 17.68
C LYS A 117 3.37 16.09 19.00
N ASP A 118 2.10 15.80 19.31
CA ASP A 118 1.72 15.14 20.58
C ASP A 118 1.74 13.61 20.49
N GLY A 119 2.05 13.05 19.32
CA GLY A 119 2.15 11.60 19.09
C GLY A 119 0.81 10.91 18.81
N THR A 120 -0.30 11.66 18.75
CA THR A 120 -1.63 11.10 18.48
C THR A 120 -1.70 10.42 17.11
N LEU A 121 -1.11 11.03 16.06
CA LEU A 121 -1.07 10.40 14.72
C LEU A 121 -0.33 9.07 14.73
N SER A 122 0.83 9.01 15.37
CA SER A 122 1.62 7.79 15.51
C SER A 122 0.83 6.69 16.23
N LYS A 123 0.11 7.06 17.30
CA LYS A 123 -0.74 6.12 18.06
C LYS A 123 -1.86 5.55 17.18
N ILE A 124 -2.60 6.41 16.47
CA ILE A 124 -3.67 6.01 15.56
C ILE A 124 -3.12 5.11 14.45
N SER A 125 -1.99 5.51 13.87
CA SER A 125 -1.34 4.72 12.80
C SER A 125 -0.99 3.31 13.27
N LYS A 126 -0.39 3.17 14.44
CA LYS A 126 -0.06 1.86 15.03
C LYS A 126 -1.29 1.02 15.33
N GLU A 127 -2.37 1.64 15.79
CA GLU A 127 -3.63 0.93 16.09
C GLU A 127 -4.28 0.35 14.83
N TRP A 128 -4.26 1.10 13.72
CA TRP A 128 -4.95 0.71 12.49
C TRP A 128 -4.08 -0.13 11.55
N PHE A 129 -2.78 0.13 11.51
CA PHE A 129 -1.87 -0.45 10.51
C PHE A 129 -0.76 -1.30 11.13
N GLY A 130 -0.72 -1.44 12.46
CA GLY A 130 0.32 -2.19 13.16
C GLY A 130 1.68 -1.51 13.23
N LYS A 131 1.89 -0.42 12.50
CA LYS A 131 3.12 0.39 12.50
C LYS A 131 2.81 1.87 12.26
N ASP A 132 3.81 2.71 12.53
CA ASP A 132 3.72 4.13 12.21
C ASP A 132 4.05 4.36 10.73
N VAL A 133 3.04 4.78 9.96
CA VAL A 133 3.16 5.15 8.54
C VAL A 133 2.90 6.65 8.32
N THR A 134 2.92 7.45 9.39
CA THR A 134 2.69 8.89 9.28
C THR A 134 3.92 9.61 8.74
N VAL A 135 3.70 10.52 7.80
CA VAL A 135 4.70 11.50 7.35
C VAL A 135 4.32 12.85 7.92
N SER A 136 5.16 13.41 8.78
CA SER A 136 5.01 14.78 9.24
C SER A 136 5.92 15.67 8.41
N ASN A 137 5.33 16.52 7.58
CA ASN A 137 6.04 17.67 7.00
C ASN A 137 6.19 18.72 8.09
N SER A 138 7.17 18.51 8.98
CA SER A 138 7.58 19.53 9.99
C SER A 138 8.81 20.27 9.51
#